data_c6663f40bebbbe7563aeb15214c095c0
#
_entry.id   c6663f40bebbbe7563aeb15214c095c0
#
_cell.length_a   1.000
_cell.length_b   1.000
_cell.length_c   1.000
_cell.angle_alpha   90.00
_cell.angle_beta   90.00
_cell.angle_gamma   90.00
#
_symmetry.space_group_name_H-M   'P 1'
#
loop_
_entity.id
_entity.type
_entity.pdbx_description
1 polymer ?
#
loop_
_entity_poly.entity_id
_entity_poly.type
_entity_poly.pdbx_seq_one_letter_code
_entity_poly.pdbx_strand_id
1 'polypeptide(L)'
;MNMKYALRSEDTEQMGVIAWCSWKRQQYPELALLHHCPNGGRRNKAEAVKLKQMGVVAGVPDLHLPVPKGIYNGLYIEMKHGEGRLEKEQRTFLKAAAGYGNYCVVCYGAEEAIGIIKDYLSLKPIDTGDGENRMKIQNASILRDGKVKAM
;
A
#
# COMPACT_ATOMS: atom_id res chain seq x y z
N MET A 1 15.07 14.40 18.00
CA MET A 1 14.31 15.28 17.12
C MET A 1 12.86 15.37 17.63
N ASN A 2 12.40 16.56 17.87
CA ASN A 2 11.05 16.73 18.40
C ASN A 2 10.05 16.54 17.24
N MET A 3 9.42 15.37 17.15
CA MET A 3 8.48 15.03 16.08
C MET A 3 7.29 15.99 15.95
N LYS A 4 7.09 16.85 16.94
CA LYS A 4 6.00 17.84 16.94
C LYS A 4 6.11 18.90 15.85
N TYR A 5 7.29 19.03 15.24
CA TYR A 5 7.59 20.04 14.21
C TYR A 5 8.11 19.45 12.89
N ALA A 6 8.11 18.12 12.73
CA ALA A 6 8.44 17.52 11.45
C ALA A 6 7.37 17.84 10.42
N LEU A 7 7.76 18.40 9.28
CA LEU A 7 6.86 18.60 8.16
C LEU A 7 6.29 17.26 7.72
N ARG A 8 4.99 17.16 7.61
CA ARG A 8 4.33 15.97 7.06
C ARG A 8 4.71 15.82 5.59
N SER A 9 5.05 14.61 5.20
CA SER A 9 5.38 14.23 3.83
C SER A 9 4.94 12.79 3.59
N GLU A 10 4.99 12.33 2.36
CA GLU A 10 4.75 10.91 2.06
C GLU A 10 5.68 10.02 2.90
N ASP A 11 6.96 10.36 2.98
CA ASP A 11 7.95 9.59 3.74
C ASP A 11 7.64 9.54 5.24
N THR A 12 7.33 10.69 5.85
CA THR A 12 7.02 10.72 7.29
C THR A 12 5.71 10.01 7.61
N GLU A 13 4.73 10.08 6.72
CA GLU A 13 3.48 9.36 6.86
C GLU A 13 3.70 7.84 6.71
N GLN A 14 4.53 7.42 5.77
CA GLN A 14 4.90 6.01 5.63
C GLN A 14 5.64 5.49 6.86
N MET A 15 6.59 6.26 7.40
CA MET A 15 7.28 5.92 8.65
C MET A 15 6.29 5.72 9.80
N GLY A 16 5.25 6.53 9.86
CA GLY A 16 4.17 6.38 10.83
C GLY A 16 3.42 5.05 10.69
N VAL A 17 3.14 4.64 9.47
CA VAL A 17 2.52 3.33 9.21
C VAL A 17 3.42 2.19 9.69
N ILE A 18 4.70 2.23 9.35
CA ILE A 18 5.68 1.21 9.73
C ILE A 18 5.83 1.14 11.26
N ALA A 19 5.89 2.28 11.93
CA ALA A 19 5.95 2.34 13.39
C ALA A 19 4.71 1.69 14.04
N TRP A 20 3.53 1.99 13.53
CA TRP A 20 2.29 1.36 13.97
C TRP A 20 2.32 -0.16 13.75
N CYS A 21 2.75 -0.61 12.57
CA CYS A 21 2.87 -2.03 12.26
C CYS A 21 3.82 -2.76 13.22
N SER A 22 4.97 -2.16 13.53
CA SER A 22 5.94 -2.72 14.48
C SER A 22 5.33 -2.88 15.87
N TRP A 23 4.58 -1.89 16.31
CA TRP A 23 3.91 -1.93 17.60
C TRP A 23 2.79 -2.99 17.66
N LYS A 24 2.11 -3.23 16.54
CA LYS A 24 0.96 -4.14 16.45
C LYS A 24 1.30 -5.59 16.05
N ARG A 25 2.57 -5.92 15.84
CA ARG A 25 2.98 -7.28 15.42
C ARG A 25 2.52 -8.40 16.34
N GLN A 26 2.45 -8.15 17.65
CA GLN A 26 1.96 -9.18 18.58
C GLN A 26 0.47 -9.47 18.36
N GLN A 27 -0.31 -8.45 18.07
CA GLN A 27 -1.73 -8.58 17.77
C GLN A 27 -1.99 -9.13 16.36
N TYR A 28 -1.18 -8.70 15.39
CA TYR A 28 -1.28 -9.07 13.99
C TYR A 28 0.07 -9.61 13.49
N PRO A 29 0.36 -10.90 13.70
CA PRO A 29 1.66 -11.47 13.31
C PRO A 29 1.97 -11.33 11.80
N GLU A 30 0.96 -11.24 10.95
CA GLU A 30 1.10 -11.04 9.51
C GLU A 30 1.85 -9.75 9.16
N LEU A 31 1.82 -8.76 10.04
CA LEU A 31 2.52 -7.49 9.83
C LEU A 31 4.04 -7.62 9.77
N ALA A 32 4.59 -8.76 10.23
CA ALA A 32 6.00 -9.07 10.03
C ALA A 32 6.40 -9.18 8.54
N LEU A 33 5.43 -9.44 7.66
CA LEU A 33 5.64 -9.56 6.22
C LEU A 33 5.39 -8.25 5.47
N LEU A 34 4.80 -7.25 6.10
CA LEU A 34 4.59 -5.97 5.45
C LEU A 34 5.93 -5.28 5.23
N HIS A 35 6.18 -4.84 4.02
CA HIS A 35 7.44 -4.22 3.65
C HIS A 35 7.24 -3.09 2.66
N HIS A 36 8.24 -2.23 2.60
CA HIS A 36 8.35 -1.16 1.62
C HIS A 36 9.10 -1.65 0.38
N CYS A 37 8.60 -1.28 -0.79
CA CYS A 37 9.27 -1.49 -2.07
C CYS A 37 9.90 -0.17 -2.51
N PRO A 38 11.21 0.06 -2.31
CA PRO A 38 11.83 1.31 -2.69
C PRO A 38 11.85 1.46 -4.22
N ASN A 39 11.12 2.43 -4.72
CA ASN A 39 10.91 2.64 -6.16
C ASN A 39 11.02 4.11 -6.54
N GLY A 40 11.69 4.88 -5.76
CA GLY A 40 11.87 6.30 -6.00
C GLY A 40 13.28 6.75 -5.65
N GLY A 41 13.52 8.03 -5.84
CA GLY A 41 14.77 8.67 -5.53
C GLY A 41 15.62 8.99 -6.76
N ARG A 42 16.51 9.95 -6.57
CA ARG A 42 17.45 10.36 -7.63
C ARG A 42 18.51 9.29 -7.82
N ARG A 43 18.60 8.77 -9.02
CA ARG A 43 19.62 7.81 -9.43
C ARG A 43 20.29 8.30 -10.69
N ASN A 44 21.59 8.04 -10.85
CA ASN A 44 22.25 8.30 -12.10
C ASN A 44 21.75 7.31 -13.18
N LYS A 45 22.00 7.65 -14.45
CA LYS A 45 21.53 6.88 -15.59
C LYS A 45 22.01 5.42 -15.57
N ALA A 46 23.27 5.20 -15.21
CA ALA A 46 23.87 3.86 -15.19
C ALA A 46 23.25 3.00 -14.09
N GLU A 47 23.02 3.57 -12.91
CA GLU A 47 22.36 2.90 -11.81
C GLU A 47 20.90 2.55 -12.14
N ALA A 48 20.15 3.47 -12.73
CA ALA A 48 18.78 3.23 -13.16
C ALA A 48 18.68 2.09 -14.19
N VAL A 49 19.60 2.05 -15.18
CA VAL A 49 19.66 0.98 -16.17
C VAL A 49 19.96 -0.37 -15.49
N LYS A 50 20.94 -0.40 -14.60
CA LYS A 50 21.29 -1.61 -13.84
C LYS A 50 20.13 -2.15 -13.04
N LEU A 51 19.44 -1.29 -12.30
CA LEU A 51 18.30 -1.69 -11.49
C LEU A 51 17.14 -2.24 -12.34
N LYS A 52 16.89 -1.61 -13.49
CA LYS A 52 15.91 -2.10 -14.46
C LYS A 52 16.28 -3.48 -14.99
N GLN A 53 17.56 -3.71 -15.31
CA GLN A 53 18.06 -5.03 -15.74
C GLN A 53 17.94 -6.08 -14.63
N MET A 54 18.02 -5.66 -13.37
CA MET A 54 17.83 -6.53 -12.21
C MET A 54 16.35 -6.78 -11.87
N GLY A 55 15.42 -6.19 -12.61
CA GLY A 55 14.00 -6.45 -12.46
C GLY A 55 13.22 -5.42 -11.65
N VAL A 56 13.79 -4.26 -11.37
CA VAL A 56 13.05 -3.15 -10.77
C VAL A 56 11.99 -2.66 -11.74
N VAL A 57 10.76 -2.62 -11.28
CA VAL A 57 9.59 -2.22 -12.08
C VAL A 57 9.12 -0.85 -11.63
N ALA A 58 8.95 0.06 -12.57
CA ALA A 58 8.42 1.39 -12.29
C ALA A 58 6.96 1.29 -11.80
N GLY A 59 6.62 2.11 -10.81
CA GLY A 59 5.24 2.22 -10.34
C GLY A 59 4.80 1.19 -9.30
N VAL A 60 5.70 0.32 -8.83
CA VAL A 60 5.39 -0.59 -7.72
C VAL A 60 4.98 0.23 -6.50
N PRO A 61 3.83 -0.08 -5.86
CA PRO A 61 3.37 0.65 -4.68
C PRO A 61 4.35 0.63 -3.51
N ASP A 62 4.26 1.62 -2.64
CA ASP A 62 5.18 1.81 -1.52
C ASP A 62 5.19 0.65 -0.54
N LEU A 63 4.03 0.07 -0.25
CA LEU A 63 3.87 -0.98 0.75
C LEU A 63 3.18 -2.21 0.17
N HIS A 64 3.68 -3.37 0.57
CA HIS A 64 3.13 -4.66 0.16
C HIS A 64 2.99 -5.58 1.36
N LEU A 65 1.82 -6.18 1.52
CA LEU A 65 1.55 -7.24 2.48
C LEU A 65 1.19 -8.52 1.70
N PRO A 66 2.12 -9.48 1.56
CA PRO A 66 1.90 -10.70 0.80
C PRO A 66 1.15 -11.76 1.62
N VAL A 67 0.01 -11.41 2.15
CA VAL A 67 -0.82 -12.30 2.98
C VAL A 67 -2.22 -12.35 2.39
N PRO A 68 -2.70 -13.53 1.99
CA PRO A 68 -4.07 -13.68 1.50
C PRO A 68 -5.09 -13.46 2.61
N LYS A 69 -6.09 -12.65 2.35
CA LYS A 69 -7.24 -12.44 3.22
C LYS A 69 -8.51 -12.32 2.38
N GLY A 70 -9.58 -12.97 2.80
CA GLY A 70 -10.82 -12.96 2.05
C GLY A 70 -10.62 -13.47 0.64
N ILE A 71 -11.09 -12.69 -0.33
CA ILE A 71 -10.93 -13.02 -1.76
C ILE A 71 -9.62 -12.50 -2.35
N TYR A 72 -8.79 -11.84 -1.55
CA TYR A 72 -7.59 -11.14 -2.04
C TYR A 72 -6.33 -11.97 -1.83
N ASN A 73 -5.42 -11.89 -2.80
CA ASN A 73 -4.13 -12.58 -2.75
C ASN A 73 -3.10 -11.82 -1.91
N GLY A 74 -3.25 -10.52 -1.78
CA GLY A 74 -2.36 -9.64 -1.04
C GLY A 74 -2.88 -8.22 -1.05
N LEU A 75 -2.15 -7.33 -0.36
CA LEU A 75 -2.47 -5.92 -0.22
C LEU A 75 -1.31 -5.07 -0.74
N TYR A 76 -1.62 -4.12 -1.60
CA TYR A 76 -0.71 -3.06 -2.04
C TYR A 76 -1.24 -1.70 -1.63
N ILE A 77 -0.39 -0.89 -1.03
CA ILE A 77 -0.72 0.49 -0.66
C ILE A 77 0.28 1.45 -1.30
N GLU A 78 -0.23 2.37 -2.09
CA GLU A 78 0.52 3.54 -2.56
C GLU A 78 0.26 4.70 -1.60
N MET A 79 1.33 5.27 -1.07
CA MET A 79 1.23 6.41 -0.17
C MET A 79 1.24 7.72 -0.96
N LYS A 80 0.35 8.61 -0.59
CA LYS A 80 0.32 9.99 -1.09
C LYS A 80 0.16 10.96 0.08
N HIS A 81 0.52 12.20 -0.17
CA HIS A 81 0.36 13.29 0.80
C HIS A 81 -0.20 14.54 0.12
N GLY A 82 -1.07 15.26 0.84
CA GLY A 82 -1.65 16.49 0.34
C GLY A 82 -2.42 16.27 -0.96
N GLU A 83 -2.04 16.99 -2.01
CA GLU A 83 -2.66 16.91 -3.34
C GLU A 83 -1.88 16.03 -4.32
N GLY A 84 -0.99 15.21 -3.81
CA GLY A 84 -0.23 14.26 -4.62
C GLY A 84 -1.14 13.36 -5.47
N ARG A 85 -0.70 13.07 -6.69
CA ARG A 85 -1.47 12.27 -7.64
C ARG A 85 -0.69 11.05 -8.08
N LEU A 86 -1.41 10.02 -8.51
CA LEU A 86 -0.81 8.85 -9.10
C LEU A 86 -0.11 9.21 -10.42
N GLU A 87 1.10 8.73 -10.56
CA GLU A 87 1.79 8.69 -11.84
C GLU A 87 1.22 7.58 -12.72
N LYS A 88 1.48 7.67 -14.02
CA LYS A 88 0.97 6.71 -15.00
C LYS A 88 1.40 5.27 -14.68
N GLU A 89 2.65 5.08 -14.34
CA GLU A 89 3.23 3.78 -14.01
C GLU A 89 2.62 3.19 -12.75
N GLN A 90 2.40 4.01 -11.74
CA GLN A 90 1.74 3.61 -10.48
C GLN A 90 0.31 3.13 -10.75
N ARG A 91 -0.44 3.87 -11.54
CA ARG A 91 -1.79 3.50 -11.94
C ARG A 91 -1.80 2.19 -12.73
N THR A 92 -0.88 2.02 -13.65
CA THR A 92 -0.75 0.80 -14.46
C THR A 92 -0.49 -0.41 -13.58
N PHE A 93 0.46 -0.31 -12.65
CA PHE A 93 0.77 -1.40 -11.73
C PHE A 93 -0.44 -1.76 -10.84
N LEU A 94 -1.06 -0.77 -10.21
CA LEU A 94 -2.22 -0.98 -9.33
C LEU A 94 -3.36 -1.69 -10.04
N LYS A 95 -3.66 -1.27 -11.27
CA LYS A 95 -4.71 -1.90 -12.09
C LYS A 95 -4.38 -3.36 -12.42
N ALA A 96 -3.15 -3.62 -12.84
CA ALA A 96 -2.72 -4.96 -13.18
C ALA A 96 -2.75 -5.89 -11.95
N ALA A 97 -2.20 -5.45 -10.83
CA ALA A 97 -2.19 -6.21 -9.59
C ALA A 97 -3.60 -6.49 -9.06
N ALA A 98 -4.50 -5.52 -9.17
CA ALA A 98 -5.90 -5.71 -8.81
C ALA A 98 -6.59 -6.74 -9.71
N GLY A 99 -6.30 -6.72 -11.00
CA GLY A 99 -6.82 -7.71 -11.96
C GLY A 99 -6.41 -9.15 -11.65
N TYR A 100 -5.30 -9.32 -10.96
CA TYR A 100 -4.82 -10.63 -10.49
C TYR A 100 -5.21 -10.94 -9.04
N GLY A 101 -6.18 -10.23 -8.49
CA GLY A 101 -6.80 -10.57 -7.22
C GLY A 101 -6.16 -9.93 -5.98
N ASN A 102 -5.28 -8.95 -6.15
CA ASN A 102 -4.77 -8.18 -5.01
C ASN A 102 -5.72 -7.02 -4.67
N TYR A 103 -5.78 -6.66 -3.41
CA TYR A 103 -6.40 -5.40 -3.01
C TYR A 103 -5.38 -4.28 -3.14
N CYS A 104 -5.66 -3.32 -4.01
CA CYS A 104 -4.75 -2.22 -4.32
C CYS A 104 -5.43 -0.89 -3.99
N VAL A 105 -4.74 -0.04 -3.25
CA VAL A 105 -5.32 1.19 -2.73
C VAL A 105 -4.28 2.32 -2.67
N VAL A 106 -4.76 3.54 -2.85
CA VAL A 106 -3.98 4.76 -2.60
C VAL A 106 -4.46 5.36 -1.29
N CYS A 107 -3.54 5.63 -0.38
CA CYS A 107 -3.83 6.22 0.92
C CYS A 107 -3.16 7.57 1.08
N TYR A 108 -3.92 8.54 1.50
CA TYR A 108 -3.43 9.89 1.80
C TYR A 108 -3.20 10.00 3.32
N GLY A 109 -1.96 9.75 3.73
CA GLY A 109 -1.55 9.81 5.12
C GLY A 109 -1.59 8.46 5.83
N ALA A 110 -0.92 8.41 6.99
CA ALA A 110 -0.78 7.21 7.80
C ALA A 110 -2.11 6.71 8.35
N GLU A 111 -3.01 7.59 8.74
CA GLU A 111 -4.31 7.23 9.31
C GLU A 111 -5.16 6.40 8.35
N GLU A 112 -5.24 6.82 7.08
CA GLU A 112 -5.96 6.07 6.06
C GLU A 112 -5.32 4.69 5.82
N ALA A 113 -3.99 4.65 5.69
CA ALA A 113 -3.27 3.41 5.47
C ALA A 113 -3.45 2.42 6.62
N ILE A 114 -3.35 2.89 7.85
CA ILE A 114 -3.60 2.07 9.05
C ILE A 114 -5.03 1.53 9.07
N GLY A 115 -6.01 2.36 8.73
CA GLY A 115 -7.40 1.94 8.63
C GLY A 115 -7.60 0.83 7.60
N ILE A 116 -6.97 0.94 6.43
CA ILE A 116 -6.99 -0.09 5.38
C ILE A 116 -6.33 -1.39 5.86
N ILE A 117 -5.18 -1.30 6.51
CA ILE A 117 -4.48 -2.48 7.04
C ILE A 117 -5.35 -3.21 8.07
N LYS A 118 -5.94 -2.48 9.01
CA LYS A 118 -6.86 -3.06 10.00
C LYS A 118 -8.04 -3.76 9.34
N ASP A 119 -8.66 -3.11 8.37
CA ASP A 119 -9.81 -3.64 7.65
C ASP A 119 -9.42 -4.93 6.90
N TYR A 120 -8.29 -4.90 6.20
CA TYR A 120 -7.77 -6.05 5.48
C TYR A 120 -7.48 -7.24 6.41
N LEU A 121 -6.80 -6.98 7.53
CA LEU A 121 -6.46 -8.02 8.50
C LEU A 121 -7.68 -8.59 9.25
N SER A 122 -8.80 -7.88 9.25
CA SER A 122 -10.05 -8.35 9.85
C SER A 122 -10.79 -9.38 8.99
N LEU A 123 -10.40 -9.51 7.72
CA LEU A 123 -10.99 -10.51 6.83
C LEU A 123 -10.57 -11.93 7.25
N LYS A 124 -11.41 -12.90 6.96
CA LYS A 124 -11.07 -14.30 7.20
C LYS A 124 -9.90 -14.73 6.31
N PRO A 125 -9.03 -15.64 6.78
CA PRO A 125 -7.86 -16.08 6.01
C PRO A 125 -8.20 -16.72 4.67
N ILE A 126 -9.36 -17.33 4.56
CA ILE A 126 -9.80 -18.02 3.33
C ILE A 126 -11.22 -17.56 3.02
N ASP A 127 -11.50 -17.30 1.75
CA ASP A 127 -12.87 -16.98 1.33
C ASP A 127 -13.77 -18.22 1.50
N THR A 128 -14.74 -18.10 2.37
CA THR A 128 -15.73 -19.15 2.64
C THR A 128 -16.96 -19.03 1.76
N GLY A 129 -16.97 -18.11 0.80
CA GLY A 129 -18.10 -17.86 -0.08
C GLY A 129 -19.22 -17.04 0.56
N ASP A 130 -19.09 -16.63 1.81
CA ASP A 130 -20.01 -15.71 2.42
C ASP A 130 -19.74 -14.28 1.91
N GLY A 131 -20.53 -13.71 1.11
CA GLY A 131 -20.31 -12.40 0.46
C GLY A 131 -19.84 -11.25 1.35
N GLU A 132 -19.75 -11.48 2.68
CA GLU A 132 -19.29 -10.50 3.64
C GLU A 132 -17.76 -10.47 3.83
N ASN A 133 -17.04 -11.51 3.40
CA ASN A 133 -15.58 -11.61 3.55
C ASN A 133 -14.84 -10.78 2.49
N ARG A 134 -15.21 -9.54 2.37
CA ARG A 134 -14.66 -8.57 1.39
C ARG A 134 -14.43 -7.24 2.04
N MET A 135 -13.52 -6.47 1.47
CA MET A 135 -13.34 -5.08 1.88
C MET A 135 -14.66 -4.33 1.64
N LYS A 136 -15.01 -3.42 2.54
CA LYS A 136 -16.21 -2.57 2.42
C LYS A 136 -16.20 -1.76 1.13
N ILE A 137 -15.02 -1.34 0.71
CA ILE A 137 -14.79 -0.75 -0.60
C ILE A 137 -14.38 -1.90 -1.51
N GLN A 138 -15.29 -2.36 -2.33
CA GLN A 138 -15.05 -3.49 -3.23
C GLN A 138 -14.13 -3.08 -4.38
N ASN A 139 -13.33 -4.05 -4.81
CA ASN A 139 -12.32 -3.91 -5.86
C ASN A 139 -11.17 -2.98 -5.45
N ALA A 140 -10.16 -2.90 -6.28
CA ALA A 140 -9.06 -1.96 -6.07
C ALA A 140 -9.59 -0.54 -5.97
N SER A 141 -9.17 0.16 -4.95
CA SER A 141 -9.62 1.53 -4.70
C SER A 141 -8.50 2.50 -4.99
N ILE A 142 -8.83 3.57 -5.68
CA ILE A 142 -7.93 4.69 -5.89
C ILE A 142 -8.53 5.86 -5.14
N LEU A 143 -7.73 6.47 -4.28
CA LEU A 143 -8.10 7.75 -3.69
C LEU A 143 -8.00 8.83 -4.74
N ARG A 144 -9.07 9.57 -4.90
CA ARG A 144 -9.13 10.72 -5.76
C ARG A 144 -9.82 11.84 -4.98
N ASP A 145 -9.20 13.01 -4.97
CA ASP A 145 -9.73 14.18 -4.25
C ASP A 145 -10.05 13.88 -2.78
N GLY A 146 -9.15 13.13 -2.10
CA GLY A 146 -9.30 12.73 -0.71
C GLY A 146 -10.41 11.70 -0.43
N LYS A 147 -11.01 11.15 -1.47
CA LYS A 147 -12.07 10.12 -1.35
C LYS A 147 -11.63 8.82 -1.99
N VAL A 148 -11.85 7.73 -1.30
CA VAL A 148 -11.64 6.40 -1.84
C VAL A 148 -12.67 6.13 -2.92
N LYS A 149 -12.20 5.81 -4.12
CA LYS A 149 -13.06 5.37 -5.22
C LYS A 149 -12.76 3.93 -5.58
N ALA A 150 -13.80 3.13 -5.68
CA ALA A 150 -13.70 1.80 -6.25
C ALA A 150 -13.29 1.88 -7.73
N MET A 151 -12.43 0.98 -8.15
CA MET A 151 -12.02 0.81 -9.55
C MET A 151 -12.91 -0.22 -10.23
#